data_0b5e4244aba99f2c9a60292b2d5aa8e6
#
_entry.id   0b5e4244aba99f2c9a60292b2d5aa8e6
#
_cell.length_a   1.000
_cell.length_b   1.000
_cell.length_c   1.000
_cell.angle_alpha   90.00
_cell.angle_beta   90.00
_cell.angle_gamma   90.00
#
_symmetry.space_group_name_H-M   'P 1'
#
loop_
_entity.id
_entity.type
_entity.pdbx_description
1 polymer ?
#
loop_
_entity_poly.entity_id
_entity_poly.type
_entity_poly.pdbx_seq_one_letter_code
_entity_poly.pdbx_strand_id
1 'polypeptide(L)'
;SELGAGTRGASMGVDALKIAAIDLKSDYFRKYDEVEISDENWLLLENVKFKYAKRIRGIMKIYERLSKSVGRIMKKQAAYPIVLSGDHSTAGGTIAGIKSAYPEERLGVIWIDAHADLHSPYTTPSGNMHGMPLAAALGEDNLEMKTNELDEKTVELWDKLKNSGGIVPKIEYRDLVYIGVRDTEE
;
A
#
# COMPACT_ATOMS: atom_id res chain seq x y z
N SER A 1 5.55 -8.04 1.38
CA SER A 1 4.57 -8.18 2.47
C SER A 1 3.33 -8.93 2.02
N GLU A 2 2.69 -9.62 2.93
CA GLU A 2 1.38 -10.28 2.78
C GLU A 2 0.45 -9.91 3.95
N LEU A 3 0.86 -8.88 4.69
CA LEU A 3 0.25 -8.50 5.95
C LEU A 3 -1.13 -7.86 5.77
N GLY A 4 -1.32 -7.12 4.69
CA GLY A 4 -2.56 -6.40 4.40
C GLY A 4 -3.71 -7.33 4.03
N ALA A 5 -3.46 -8.34 3.22
CA ALA A 5 -4.44 -9.37 2.87
C ALA A 5 -4.62 -10.39 4.00
N GLY A 6 -3.57 -10.63 4.79
CA GLY A 6 -3.57 -11.63 5.84
C GLY A 6 -3.49 -13.07 5.33
N THR A 7 -3.15 -13.26 4.06
CA THR A 7 -3.04 -14.56 3.40
C THR A 7 -1.57 -14.90 3.22
N ARG A 8 -1.15 -16.08 3.72
CA ARG A 8 0.23 -16.52 3.63
C ARG A 8 0.59 -17.02 2.23
N GLY A 9 1.85 -16.80 1.87
CA GLY A 9 2.46 -17.29 0.64
C GLY A 9 2.57 -16.26 -0.48
N ALA A 10 1.79 -15.17 -0.45
CA ALA A 10 1.84 -14.14 -1.48
C ALA A 10 3.21 -13.46 -1.60
N SER A 11 3.96 -13.34 -0.50
CA SER A 11 5.33 -12.80 -0.52
C SER A 11 6.31 -13.65 -1.30
N MET A 12 6.08 -14.96 -1.43
CA MET A 12 6.90 -15.88 -2.24
C MET A 12 6.77 -15.63 -3.75
N GLY A 13 5.77 -14.85 -4.19
CA GLY A 13 5.56 -14.50 -5.59
C GLY A 13 6.77 -13.79 -6.22
N VAL A 14 7.51 -12.99 -5.44
CA VAL A 14 8.72 -12.32 -5.92
C VAL A 14 9.83 -13.33 -6.26
N ASP A 15 10.04 -14.33 -5.41
CA ASP A 15 11.02 -15.39 -5.67
C ASP A 15 10.60 -16.27 -6.87
N ALA A 16 9.28 -16.55 -6.98
CA ALA A 16 8.74 -17.25 -8.13
C ALA A 16 8.99 -16.49 -9.45
N LEU A 17 8.85 -15.16 -9.45
CA LEU A 17 9.18 -14.32 -10.61
C LEU A 17 10.67 -14.40 -10.96
N LYS A 18 11.56 -14.40 -9.96
CA LYS A 18 13.01 -14.54 -10.17
C LYS A 18 13.37 -15.91 -10.78
N ILE A 19 12.77 -16.97 -10.28
CA ILE A 19 12.94 -18.33 -10.84
C ILE A 19 12.47 -18.36 -12.29
N ALA A 20 11.24 -17.88 -12.57
CA ALA A 20 10.71 -17.83 -13.92
C ALA A 20 11.59 -17.00 -14.87
N ALA A 21 12.16 -15.89 -14.40
CA ALA A 21 13.11 -15.09 -15.19
C ALA A 21 14.35 -15.88 -15.58
N ILE A 22 14.89 -16.71 -14.68
CA ILE A 22 16.04 -17.58 -14.96
C ILE A 22 15.65 -18.62 -16.04
N ASP A 23 14.50 -19.26 -15.89
CA ASP A 23 14.01 -20.28 -16.84
C ASP A 23 13.80 -19.67 -18.24
N LEU A 24 13.32 -18.44 -18.30
CA LEU A 24 13.14 -17.67 -19.54
C LEU A 24 14.45 -17.04 -20.06
N LYS A 25 15.59 -17.28 -19.40
CA LYS A 25 16.91 -16.69 -19.73
C LYS A 25 16.88 -15.15 -19.73
N SER A 26 16.02 -14.54 -18.91
CA SER A 26 15.99 -13.09 -18.71
C SER A 26 17.10 -12.66 -17.77
N ASP A 27 17.77 -11.58 -18.11
CA ASP A 27 18.80 -10.96 -17.27
C ASP A 27 18.27 -9.82 -16.40
N TYR A 28 16.95 -9.62 -16.37
CA TYR A 28 16.29 -8.49 -15.71
C TYR A 28 16.78 -8.26 -14.28
N PHE A 29 16.71 -9.28 -13.42
CA PHE A 29 17.12 -9.18 -12.02
C PHE A 29 18.64 -9.09 -11.80
N ARG A 30 19.45 -9.29 -12.85
CA ARG A 30 20.91 -9.03 -12.81
C ARG A 30 21.27 -7.65 -13.33
N LYS A 31 20.41 -7.10 -14.19
CA LYS A 31 20.62 -5.81 -14.86
C LYS A 31 20.25 -4.63 -13.99
N TYR A 32 19.26 -4.78 -13.14
CA TYR A 32 18.73 -3.71 -12.30
C TYR A 32 18.98 -3.98 -10.83
N ASP A 33 19.42 -2.94 -10.11
CA ASP A 33 19.65 -3.02 -8.67
C ASP A 33 18.34 -3.26 -7.93
N GLU A 34 18.39 -4.14 -6.93
CA GLU A 34 17.28 -4.44 -6.06
C GLU A 34 17.47 -3.81 -4.69
N VAL A 35 16.37 -3.33 -4.12
CA VAL A 35 16.29 -2.88 -2.73
C VAL A 35 15.22 -3.70 -2.02
N GLU A 36 15.64 -4.57 -1.12
CA GLU A 36 14.72 -5.35 -0.31
C GLU A 36 14.13 -4.50 0.81
N ILE A 37 12.81 -4.52 0.94
CA ILE A 37 12.08 -3.89 2.02
C ILE A 37 11.65 -4.96 3.02
N SER A 38 12.21 -4.91 4.21
CA SER A 38 11.85 -5.84 5.30
C SER A 38 10.35 -5.79 5.57
N ASP A 39 9.73 -6.95 5.64
CA ASP A 39 8.32 -7.10 5.96
C ASP A 39 8.05 -7.15 7.48
N GLU A 40 6.80 -7.36 7.84
CA GLU A 40 6.33 -7.59 9.21
C GLU A 40 5.43 -8.85 9.25
N ASN A 41 5.65 -9.81 8.34
CA ASN A 41 4.78 -10.97 8.14
C ASN A 41 4.67 -11.87 9.38
N TRP A 42 5.64 -11.80 10.29
CA TRP A 42 5.56 -12.48 11.59
C TRP A 42 4.33 -12.09 12.42
N LEU A 43 3.77 -10.87 12.20
CA LEU A 43 2.52 -10.43 12.84
C LEU A 43 1.29 -11.24 12.40
N LEU A 44 1.40 -12.06 11.35
CA LEU A 44 0.35 -13.01 10.98
C LEU A 44 0.17 -14.12 12.01
N LEU A 45 1.17 -14.35 12.87
CA LEU A 45 1.13 -15.31 13.98
C LEU A 45 0.48 -14.74 15.23
N GLU A 46 0.33 -13.41 15.31
CA GLU A 46 -0.27 -12.76 16.47
C GLU A 46 -1.79 -12.60 16.32
N ASN A 47 -2.46 -12.49 17.46
CA ASN A 47 -3.88 -12.16 17.51
C ASN A 47 -4.13 -10.75 16.92
N VAL A 48 -5.22 -10.63 16.18
CA VAL A 48 -5.66 -9.34 15.63
C VAL A 48 -6.10 -8.43 16.76
N LYS A 49 -5.43 -7.28 16.92
CA LYS A 49 -5.72 -6.27 17.97
C LYS A 49 -6.74 -5.22 17.51
N PHE A 50 -6.76 -4.89 16.22
CA PHE A 50 -7.61 -3.86 15.63
C PHE A 50 -8.50 -4.53 14.57
N LYS A 51 -9.76 -4.73 14.90
CA LYS A 51 -10.71 -5.50 14.07
C LYS A 51 -10.83 -4.93 12.65
N TYR A 52 -10.96 -3.61 12.55
CA TYR A 52 -11.21 -2.89 11.29
C TYR A 52 -9.95 -2.26 10.67
N ALA A 53 -8.79 -2.52 11.25
CA ALA A 53 -7.49 -2.10 10.74
C ALA A 53 -6.44 -3.13 11.10
N LYS A 54 -6.63 -4.36 10.60
CA LYS A 54 -5.82 -5.52 10.97
C LYS A 54 -4.34 -5.25 10.71
N ARG A 55 -3.54 -5.44 11.75
CA ARG A 55 -2.08 -5.31 11.69
C ARG A 55 -1.57 -3.94 11.24
N ILE A 56 -2.38 -2.88 11.41
CA ILE A 56 -2.07 -1.51 10.95
C ILE A 56 -0.67 -1.03 11.40
N ARG A 57 -0.21 -1.41 12.59
CA ARG A 57 1.14 -1.04 13.07
C ARG A 57 2.25 -1.62 12.21
N GLY A 58 2.07 -2.85 11.72
CA GLY A 58 3.01 -3.47 10.77
C GLY A 58 2.97 -2.77 9.41
N ILE A 59 1.77 -2.49 8.90
CA ILE A 59 1.58 -1.76 7.65
C ILE A 59 2.24 -0.37 7.72
N MET A 60 2.10 0.36 8.84
CA MET A 60 2.76 1.65 9.04
C MET A 60 4.28 1.56 8.94
N LYS A 61 4.90 0.53 9.52
CA LYS A 61 6.35 0.31 9.41
C LYS A 61 6.78 0.03 7.97
N ILE A 62 5.98 -0.77 7.25
CA ILE A 62 6.21 -1.05 5.83
C ILE A 62 6.09 0.23 5.01
N TYR A 63 5.06 1.05 5.24
CA TYR A 63 4.89 2.35 4.58
C TYR A 63 6.10 3.27 4.84
N GLU A 64 6.58 3.35 6.07
CA GLU A 64 7.75 4.16 6.42
C GLU A 64 9.01 3.71 5.66
N ARG A 65 9.31 2.41 5.66
CA ARG A 65 10.48 1.86 4.95
C ARG A 65 10.37 2.06 3.44
N LEU A 66 9.20 1.75 2.90
CA LEU A 66 8.93 1.83 1.46
C LEU A 66 8.95 3.28 0.97
N SER A 67 8.27 4.19 1.66
CA SER A 67 8.24 5.60 1.26
C SER A 67 9.64 6.24 1.32
N LYS A 68 10.45 5.93 2.32
CA LYS A 68 11.84 6.38 2.39
C LYS A 68 12.67 5.83 1.23
N SER A 69 12.50 4.56 0.88
CA SER A 69 13.27 3.92 -0.19
C SER A 69 12.87 4.47 -1.56
N VAL A 70 11.57 4.49 -1.87
CA VAL A 70 11.02 5.05 -3.12
C VAL A 70 11.43 6.51 -3.28
N GLY A 71 11.22 7.33 -2.25
CA GLY A 71 11.58 8.75 -2.29
C GLY A 71 13.07 8.98 -2.53
N ARG A 72 13.94 8.15 -1.94
CA ARG A 72 15.39 8.21 -2.19
C ARG A 72 15.76 7.84 -3.63
N ILE A 73 15.17 6.77 -4.17
CA ILE A 73 15.42 6.33 -5.54
C ILE A 73 15.02 7.43 -6.52
N MET A 74 13.83 7.99 -6.37
CA MET A 74 13.34 9.04 -7.26
C MET A 74 14.19 10.31 -7.22
N LYS A 75 14.61 10.75 -6.01
CA LYS A 75 15.42 11.98 -5.86
C LYS A 75 16.86 11.82 -6.32
N LYS A 76 17.50 10.69 -6.04
CA LYS A 76 18.94 10.52 -6.28
C LYS A 76 19.29 9.96 -7.65
N GLN A 77 18.43 9.13 -8.22
CA GLN A 77 18.78 8.32 -9.37
C GLN A 77 18.04 8.73 -10.64
N ALA A 78 17.06 9.65 -10.55
CA ALA A 78 16.13 9.95 -11.64
C ALA A 78 15.57 8.67 -12.30
N ALA A 79 15.36 7.64 -11.47
CA ALA A 79 14.96 6.30 -11.88
C ALA A 79 13.50 6.04 -11.50
N TYR A 80 12.84 5.19 -12.28
CA TYR A 80 11.48 4.75 -11.98
C TYR A 80 11.55 3.46 -11.16
N PRO A 81 11.12 3.46 -9.87
CA PRO A 81 11.08 2.26 -9.09
C PRO A 81 9.95 1.34 -9.56
N ILE A 82 10.24 0.04 -9.70
CA ILE A 82 9.24 -1.00 -9.83
C ILE A 82 9.14 -1.68 -8.48
N VAL A 83 7.97 -1.66 -7.88
CA VAL A 83 7.71 -2.26 -6.56
C VAL A 83 7.02 -3.60 -6.76
N LEU A 84 7.68 -4.69 -6.34
CA LEU A 84 7.11 -6.03 -6.32
C LEU A 84 6.67 -6.34 -4.88
N SER A 85 5.41 -6.67 -4.70
CA SER A 85 4.83 -6.92 -3.38
C SER A 85 3.88 -8.12 -3.38
N GLY A 86 3.69 -8.72 -2.22
CA GLY A 86 2.78 -9.85 -2.06
C GLY A 86 1.32 -9.44 -1.95
N ASP A 87 1.01 -8.23 -1.49
CA ASP A 87 -0.35 -7.70 -1.45
C ASP A 87 -0.41 -6.20 -1.74
N HIS A 88 -1.61 -5.70 -2.04
CA HIS A 88 -1.83 -4.34 -2.52
C HIS A 88 -1.71 -3.26 -1.44
N SER A 89 -1.70 -3.61 -0.14
CA SER A 89 -1.57 -2.63 0.95
C SER A 89 -0.34 -1.74 0.81
N THR A 90 0.75 -2.25 0.22
CA THR A 90 2.01 -1.53 0.09
C THR A 90 1.97 -0.36 -0.90
N ALA A 91 0.96 -0.31 -1.77
CA ALA A 91 0.82 0.77 -2.76
C ALA A 91 0.70 2.15 -2.10
N GLY A 92 0.03 2.26 -0.95
CA GLY A 92 -0.04 3.52 -0.20
C GLY A 92 1.32 4.04 0.26
N GLY A 93 2.24 3.13 0.63
CA GLY A 93 3.62 3.49 0.96
C GLY A 93 4.43 3.94 -0.27
N THR A 94 4.18 3.34 -1.43
CA THR A 94 4.77 3.74 -2.71
C THR A 94 4.33 5.15 -3.10
N ILE A 95 3.01 5.41 -3.08
CA ILE A 95 2.42 6.73 -3.37
C ILE A 95 2.99 7.79 -2.40
N ALA A 96 3.09 7.46 -1.10
CA ALA A 96 3.68 8.34 -0.11
C ALA A 96 5.16 8.68 -0.41
N GLY A 97 5.93 7.70 -0.88
CA GLY A 97 7.32 7.90 -1.27
C GLY A 97 7.48 8.81 -2.49
N ILE A 98 6.66 8.61 -3.52
CA ILE A 98 6.66 9.44 -4.72
C ILE A 98 6.27 10.89 -4.35
N LYS A 99 5.16 11.07 -3.62
CA LYS A 99 4.70 12.40 -3.21
C LYS A 99 5.72 13.11 -2.32
N SER A 100 6.40 12.40 -1.42
CA SER A 100 7.47 12.97 -0.60
C SER A 100 8.71 13.37 -1.41
N ALA A 101 8.95 12.73 -2.55
CA ALA A 101 10.04 13.12 -3.46
C ALA A 101 9.73 14.42 -4.20
N TYR A 102 8.48 14.63 -4.54
CA TYR A 102 7.98 15.77 -5.31
C TYR A 102 6.75 16.40 -4.62
N PRO A 103 6.94 17.06 -3.47
CA PRO A 103 5.84 17.51 -2.62
C PRO A 103 4.94 18.55 -3.30
N GLU A 104 5.52 19.40 -4.15
CA GLU A 104 4.78 20.46 -4.86
C GLU A 104 4.11 19.97 -6.15
N GLU A 105 4.56 18.82 -6.66
CA GLU A 105 4.04 18.30 -7.92
C GLU A 105 2.70 17.58 -7.73
N ARG A 106 1.81 17.75 -8.68
CA ARG A 106 0.55 17.01 -8.75
C ARG A 106 0.82 15.56 -9.15
N LEU A 107 0.35 14.61 -8.35
CA LEU A 107 0.55 13.17 -8.57
C LEU A 107 -0.73 12.54 -9.11
N GLY A 108 -0.67 12.00 -10.34
CA GLY A 108 -1.72 11.16 -10.90
C GLY A 108 -1.48 9.68 -10.63
N VAL A 109 -2.56 8.91 -10.46
CA VAL A 109 -2.53 7.47 -10.26
C VAL A 109 -3.44 6.77 -11.27
N ILE A 110 -2.91 5.78 -11.97
CA ILE A 110 -3.68 4.83 -12.77
C ILE A 110 -3.74 3.53 -11.95
N TRP A 111 -4.95 3.14 -11.53
CA TRP A 111 -5.21 1.97 -10.71
C TRP A 111 -5.84 0.87 -11.55
N ILE A 112 -5.06 -0.18 -11.83
CA ILE A 112 -5.48 -1.30 -12.68
C ILE A 112 -5.79 -2.47 -11.76
N ASP A 113 -7.07 -2.61 -11.38
CA ASP A 113 -7.53 -3.58 -10.40
C ASP A 113 -9.01 -3.91 -10.60
N ALA A 114 -9.42 -5.07 -10.11
CA ALA A 114 -10.82 -5.47 -10.02
C ALA A 114 -11.58 -4.71 -8.90
N HIS A 115 -10.86 -4.17 -7.93
CA HIS A 115 -11.39 -3.49 -6.73
C HIS A 115 -10.98 -2.01 -6.72
N ALA A 116 -11.75 -1.20 -6.02
CA ALA A 116 -11.47 0.23 -5.90
C ALA A 116 -10.42 0.58 -4.82
N ASP A 117 -10.20 -0.31 -3.86
CA ASP A 117 -9.28 -0.16 -2.72
C ASP A 117 -9.44 1.18 -1.95
N LEU A 118 -10.70 1.63 -1.84
CA LEU A 118 -11.13 2.87 -1.20
C LEU A 118 -11.77 2.67 0.18
N HIS A 119 -11.74 1.45 0.71
CA HIS A 119 -12.20 1.25 2.08
C HIS A 119 -11.35 2.03 3.09
N SER A 120 -11.99 2.48 4.12
CA SER A 120 -11.34 2.93 5.36
C SER A 120 -11.66 1.95 6.50
N PRO A 121 -11.07 2.09 7.68
CA PRO A 121 -11.51 1.34 8.85
C PRO A 121 -12.99 1.53 9.17
N TYR A 122 -13.60 2.66 8.78
CA TYR A 122 -15.01 2.94 9.01
C TYR A 122 -15.94 2.16 8.07
N THR A 123 -15.48 1.73 6.89
CA THR A 123 -16.33 1.12 5.86
C THR A 123 -16.01 -0.34 5.56
N THR A 124 -14.81 -0.80 5.95
CA THR A 124 -14.34 -2.13 5.59
C THR A 124 -15.17 -3.27 6.20
N PRO A 125 -15.61 -4.25 5.41
CA PRO A 125 -16.28 -5.44 5.96
C PRO A 125 -15.28 -6.40 6.62
N SER A 126 -14.05 -6.45 6.15
CA SER A 126 -13.05 -7.43 6.59
C SER A 126 -12.04 -6.89 7.61
N GLY A 127 -11.73 -5.60 7.59
CA GLY A 127 -10.63 -4.99 8.31
C GLY A 127 -9.24 -5.24 7.70
N ASN A 128 -9.16 -5.90 6.55
CA ASN A 128 -7.91 -6.17 5.86
C ASN A 128 -7.41 -4.91 5.15
N MET A 129 -6.13 -4.59 5.34
CA MET A 129 -5.56 -3.31 4.91
C MET A 129 -5.25 -3.23 3.41
N HIS A 130 -5.31 -4.36 2.67
CA HIS A 130 -5.06 -4.33 1.22
C HIS A 130 -6.15 -3.58 0.44
N GLY A 131 -7.37 -3.48 0.95
CA GLY A 131 -8.45 -2.70 0.34
C GLY A 131 -8.49 -1.22 0.76
N MET A 132 -7.42 -0.68 1.38
CA MET A 132 -7.42 0.67 1.95
C MET A 132 -6.35 1.64 1.42
N PRO A 133 -5.44 1.24 0.52
CA PRO A 133 -4.28 2.08 0.18
C PRO A 133 -4.66 3.39 -0.51
N LEU A 134 -5.71 3.41 -1.32
CA LEU A 134 -6.16 4.64 -1.97
C LEU A 134 -6.91 5.58 -1.04
N ALA A 135 -7.73 5.07 -0.11
CA ALA A 135 -8.34 5.90 0.93
C ALA A 135 -7.24 6.57 1.79
N ALA A 136 -6.21 5.82 2.17
CA ALA A 136 -5.07 6.39 2.89
C ALA A 136 -4.30 7.45 2.07
N ALA A 137 -4.17 7.27 0.75
CA ALA A 137 -3.50 8.23 -0.12
C ALA A 137 -4.32 9.50 -0.34
N LEU A 138 -5.65 9.38 -0.46
CA LEU A 138 -6.59 10.49 -0.55
C LEU A 138 -6.79 11.23 0.78
N GLY A 139 -6.41 10.60 1.92
CA GLY A 139 -6.72 11.12 3.25
C GLY A 139 -8.17 10.95 3.64
N GLU A 140 -8.88 10.00 3.01
CA GLU A 140 -10.32 9.83 3.08
C GLU A 140 -10.74 8.81 4.12
N ASP A 141 -11.80 9.12 4.86
CA ASP A 141 -12.42 8.26 5.87
C ASP A 141 -13.71 7.60 5.38
N ASN A 142 -14.32 8.13 4.33
CA ASN A 142 -15.56 7.64 3.74
C ASN A 142 -16.73 7.59 4.76
N LEU A 143 -16.87 8.64 5.56
CA LEU A 143 -17.81 8.67 6.69
C LEU A 143 -19.28 8.59 6.28
N GLU A 144 -19.61 9.02 5.05
CA GLU A 144 -20.98 8.90 4.51
C GLU A 144 -21.42 7.45 4.36
N MET A 145 -20.44 6.54 4.14
CA MET A 145 -20.65 5.09 3.99
C MET A 145 -20.24 4.31 5.25
N LYS A 146 -20.15 4.99 6.39
CA LYS A 146 -19.69 4.39 7.64
C LYS A 146 -20.60 3.24 8.10
N THR A 147 -19.99 2.09 8.30
CA THR A 147 -20.64 0.87 8.83
C THR A 147 -20.02 0.39 10.14
N ASN A 148 -18.81 0.86 10.47
CA ASN A 148 -18.04 0.38 11.63
C ASN A 148 -17.85 1.49 12.67
N GLU A 149 -17.99 1.14 13.94
CA GLU A 149 -17.56 1.97 15.06
C GLU A 149 -16.13 1.61 15.44
N LEU A 150 -15.29 2.63 15.57
CA LEU A 150 -13.86 2.47 15.85
C LEU A 150 -13.53 2.91 17.27
N ASP A 151 -12.60 2.21 17.90
CA ASP A 151 -11.97 2.70 19.13
C ASP A 151 -10.97 3.84 18.81
N GLU A 152 -10.73 4.69 19.82
CA GLU A 152 -9.85 5.85 19.69
C GLU A 152 -8.45 5.50 19.19
N LYS A 153 -7.94 4.32 19.56
CA LYS A 153 -6.61 3.87 19.14
C LYS A 153 -6.56 3.48 17.67
N THR A 154 -7.62 2.88 17.16
CA THR A 154 -7.76 2.58 15.73
C THR A 154 -7.79 3.87 14.91
N VAL A 155 -8.57 4.87 15.37
CA VAL A 155 -8.63 6.21 14.73
C VAL A 155 -7.23 6.85 14.70
N GLU A 156 -6.55 6.93 15.84
CA GLU A 156 -5.20 7.49 15.93
C GLU A 156 -4.21 6.82 14.97
N LEU A 157 -4.25 5.49 14.87
CA LEU A 157 -3.35 4.75 14.01
C LEU A 157 -3.67 4.95 12.52
N TRP A 158 -4.96 5.04 12.17
CA TRP A 158 -5.41 5.33 10.82
C TRP A 158 -4.97 6.73 10.38
N ASP A 159 -5.15 7.74 11.22
CA ASP A 159 -4.69 9.10 10.95
C ASP A 159 -3.16 9.17 10.76
N LYS A 160 -2.42 8.43 11.57
CA LYS A 160 -0.97 8.30 11.37
C LYS A 160 -0.61 7.62 10.05
N LEU A 161 -1.35 6.57 9.66
CA LEU A 161 -1.13 5.90 8.37
C LEU A 161 -1.42 6.84 7.21
N LYS A 162 -2.55 7.56 7.23
CA LYS A 162 -2.88 8.61 6.25
C LYS A 162 -1.77 9.66 6.14
N ASN A 163 -1.11 9.99 7.24
CA ASN A 163 -0.02 10.97 7.27
C ASN A 163 1.37 10.39 6.91
N SER A 164 1.45 9.15 6.44
CA SER A 164 2.71 8.56 5.99
C SER A 164 3.36 9.42 4.90
N GLY A 165 4.65 9.70 5.04
CA GLY A 165 5.37 10.62 4.16
C GLY A 165 5.18 12.11 4.46
N GLY A 166 4.37 12.47 5.47
CA GLY A 166 4.20 13.84 5.97
C GLY A 166 3.28 14.73 5.12
N ILE A 167 2.56 14.16 4.15
CA ILE A 167 1.67 14.91 3.24
C ILE A 167 0.29 14.22 3.20
N VAL A 168 -0.77 14.99 3.40
CA VAL A 168 -2.17 14.55 3.29
C VAL A 168 -3.01 15.69 2.68
N PRO A 169 -3.81 15.43 1.65
CA PRO A 169 -3.80 14.23 0.80
C PRO A 169 -2.54 14.13 -0.07
N LYS A 170 -2.23 12.93 -0.55
CA LYS A 170 -1.11 12.69 -1.48
C LYS A 170 -1.54 12.81 -2.93
N ILE A 171 -2.80 12.47 -3.19
CA ILE A 171 -3.48 12.54 -4.50
C ILE A 171 -4.86 13.13 -4.29
N GLU A 172 -5.47 13.63 -5.35
CA GLU A 172 -6.85 14.08 -5.36
C GLU A 172 -7.72 13.13 -6.18
N TYR A 173 -9.03 13.10 -5.97
CA TYR A 173 -9.97 12.25 -6.73
C TYR A 173 -9.86 12.45 -8.25
N ARG A 174 -9.70 13.70 -8.69
CA ARG A 174 -9.53 14.05 -10.12
C ARG A 174 -8.24 13.53 -10.75
N ASP A 175 -7.30 13.04 -9.93
CA ASP A 175 -5.99 12.51 -10.34
C ASP A 175 -5.96 10.99 -10.35
N LEU A 176 -7.10 10.35 -10.05
CA LEU A 176 -7.24 8.91 -9.96
C LEU A 176 -8.04 8.38 -11.15
N VAL A 177 -7.44 7.46 -11.89
CA VAL A 177 -8.07 6.76 -13.00
C VAL A 177 -8.11 5.27 -12.70
N TYR A 178 -9.31 4.69 -12.75
CA TYR A 178 -9.53 3.27 -12.58
C TYR A 178 -9.62 2.53 -13.91
N ILE A 179 -9.01 1.35 -13.98
CA ILE A 179 -9.13 0.43 -15.10
C ILE A 179 -9.45 -0.97 -14.56
N GLY A 180 -10.58 -1.53 -14.98
CA GLY A 180 -10.96 -2.91 -14.69
C GLY A 180 -11.75 -3.11 -13.39
N VAL A 181 -12.10 -2.05 -12.66
CA VAL A 181 -12.94 -2.16 -11.47
C VAL A 181 -14.30 -2.76 -11.86
N ARG A 182 -14.69 -3.82 -11.18
CA ARG A 182 -15.93 -4.55 -11.40
C ARG A 182 -16.67 -4.96 -10.11
N ASP A 183 -16.03 -4.75 -8.97
CA ASP A 183 -16.59 -5.02 -7.66
C ASP A 183 -16.79 -3.68 -6.97
N THR A 184 -18.04 -3.21 -7.00
CA THR A 184 -18.47 -1.95 -6.39
C THR A 184 -19.55 -2.30 -5.36
N GLU A 185 -19.44 -1.72 -4.18
CA GLU A 185 -20.51 -1.79 -3.18
C GLU A 185 -21.63 -0.83 -3.58
N GLU A 186 -22.88 -1.30 -3.46
CA GLU A 186 -24.09 -0.49 -3.66
C GLU A 186 -24.36 0.41 -2.46
#